data_c1bbd117e9c07e8901b235aba68d2184
#
_entry.id   c1bbd117e9c07e8901b235aba68d2184
#
_cell.length_a   1.000
_cell.length_b   1.000
_cell.length_c   1.000
_cell.angle_alpha   90.00
_cell.angle_beta   90.00
_cell.angle_gamma   90.00
#
_symmetry.space_group_name_H-M   'P 1'
#
loop_
_entity.id
_entity.type
_entity.pdbx_description
1 polymer ?
#
loop_
_entity_poly.entity_id
_entity_poly.type
_entity_poly.pdbx_seq_one_letter_code
_entity_poly.pdbx_strand_id
1 'polypeptide(L)'
;MSIKKIFKRLFNWELWPFYALYAPIGPVWFWYCLRSRSFWFFSSSNPTITFGGFEGESKREMYEQLPPDSHPKTIYILHDLSFEEVKKRICEAAFNYPFIVKPDVGMKGILFRKIENEDQLEKYHSRIPVEYIVQDLVDLPIEVSVFYYRHPIQEKGVISGFIQKELLEVYGDDKSTLWQLILEHPRAKHRLEEMRHRHEHRLDRVLEKGQHFYLSYAGNHNRGARFINLEKEIDDRLLKVFDDLSHYTNKFYYGRYDIKCKSIKDLKQGKNFSILEFNGCGAEPNHIYDAGMRLGKAYLEILKHWKALYQISRYNHKNGTPYWTFRRGQKFLKQAKRHFKMLEEFD
;
A
#
# COMPACT_ATOMS: atom_id res chain seq x y z
N MET A 1 0.02 -30.76 -9.65
CA MET A 1 -0.26 -30.05 -8.36
C MET A 1 -0.88 -31.08 -7.42
N SER A 2 -0.31 -31.31 -6.20
CA SER A 2 -0.80 -32.38 -5.30
C SER A 2 -2.22 -32.12 -4.83
N ILE A 3 -3.07 -33.15 -4.77
CA ILE A 3 -4.47 -33.11 -4.29
C ILE A 3 -4.55 -32.40 -2.92
N LYS A 4 -3.58 -32.64 -2.02
CA LYS A 4 -3.49 -31.94 -0.72
C LYS A 4 -3.34 -30.41 -0.84
N LYS A 5 -2.66 -29.89 -1.88
CA LYS A 5 -2.53 -28.45 -2.14
C LYS A 5 -3.85 -27.84 -2.62
N ILE A 6 -4.62 -28.59 -3.41
CA ILE A 6 -5.94 -28.16 -3.90
C ILE A 6 -6.93 -28.06 -2.72
N PHE A 7 -6.99 -29.07 -1.88
CA PHE A 7 -7.84 -29.07 -0.68
C PHE A 7 -7.47 -27.94 0.29
N LYS A 8 -6.19 -27.74 0.59
CA LYS A 8 -5.76 -26.62 1.45
C LYS A 8 -6.16 -25.25 0.89
N ARG A 9 -6.13 -25.09 -0.44
CA ARG A 9 -6.51 -23.84 -1.10
C ARG A 9 -8.03 -23.62 -1.12
N LEU A 10 -8.83 -24.68 -1.19
CA LEU A 10 -10.29 -24.60 -1.14
C LEU A 10 -10.81 -24.24 0.25
N PHE A 11 -10.18 -24.77 1.32
CA PHE A 11 -10.62 -24.54 2.70
C PHE A 11 -9.96 -23.31 3.36
N ASN A 12 -8.91 -22.74 2.77
CA ASN A 12 -8.34 -21.49 3.24
C ASN A 12 -8.76 -20.34 2.32
N TRP A 13 -9.82 -19.63 2.72
CA TRP A 13 -10.38 -18.52 1.96
C TRP A 13 -9.38 -17.37 1.73
N GLU A 14 -8.38 -17.19 2.59
CA GLU A 14 -7.32 -16.19 2.44
C GLU A 14 -6.46 -16.42 1.18
N LEU A 15 -6.49 -17.65 0.63
CA LEU A 15 -5.80 -18.02 -0.60
C LEU A 15 -6.70 -17.95 -1.84
N TRP A 16 -7.95 -17.54 -1.68
CA TRP A 16 -8.88 -17.45 -2.79
C TRP A 16 -8.53 -16.29 -3.72
N PRO A 17 -8.74 -16.44 -5.03
CA PRO A 17 -8.64 -15.31 -5.94
C PRO A 17 -9.65 -14.23 -5.56
N PHE A 18 -9.29 -12.98 -5.79
CA PHE A 18 -10.13 -11.81 -5.50
C PHE A 18 -11.60 -12.02 -5.93
N TYR A 19 -11.82 -12.43 -7.17
CA TYR A 19 -13.19 -12.65 -7.68
C TYR A 19 -13.97 -13.71 -6.93
N ALA A 20 -13.32 -14.78 -6.48
CA ALA A 20 -13.99 -15.84 -5.70
C ALA A 20 -14.38 -15.35 -4.30
N LEU A 21 -13.53 -14.51 -3.69
CA LEU A 21 -13.79 -13.92 -2.38
C LEU A 21 -14.94 -12.90 -2.43
N TYR A 22 -14.95 -12.03 -3.44
CA TYR A 22 -15.90 -10.90 -3.50
C TYR A 22 -17.21 -11.18 -4.23
N ALA A 23 -17.28 -12.22 -5.08
CA ALA A 23 -18.51 -12.57 -5.83
C ALA A 23 -19.74 -12.79 -4.93
N PRO A 24 -19.66 -13.51 -3.79
CA PRO A 24 -20.84 -13.75 -2.95
C PRO A 24 -21.46 -12.47 -2.35
N ILE A 25 -20.65 -11.44 -2.10
CA ILE A 25 -21.10 -10.17 -1.56
C ILE A 25 -21.29 -9.10 -2.64
N GLY A 26 -20.93 -9.38 -3.88
CA GLY A 26 -21.07 -8.49 -5.05
C GLY A 26 -22.47 -7.88 -5.24
N PRO A 27 -23.59 -8.60 -4.97
CA PRO A 27 -24.93 -8.02 -5.02
C PRO A 27 -25.10 -6.80 -4.13
N VAL A 28 -24.42 -6.71 -2.97
CA VAL A 28 -24.47 -5.53 -2.08
C VAL A 28 -23.79 -4.33 -2.71
N TRP A 29 -22.62 -4.54 -3.36
CA TRP A 29 -21.96 -3.47 -4.11
C TRP A 29 -22.85 -2.95 -5.24
N PHE A 30 -23.42 -3.86 -6.01
CA PHE A 30 -24.33 -3.50 -7.10
C PHE A 30 -25.57 -2.73 -6.59
N TRP A 31 -26.11 -3.11 -5.43
CA TRP A 31 -27.17 -2.36 -4.76
C TRP A 31 -26.77 -0.91 -4.48
N TYR A 32 -25.55 -0.66 -4.00
CA TYR A 32 -25.05 0.71 -3.80
C TYR A 32 -24.89 1.47 -5.12
N CYS A 33 -24.47 0.82 -6.21
CA CYS A 33 -24.44 1.41 -7.55
C CYS A 33 -25.85 1.85 -7.98
N LEU A 34 -26.86 0.99 -7.83
CA LEU A 34 -28.25 1.32 -8.16
C LEU A 34 -28.77 2.48 -7.32
N ARG A 35 -28.59 2.46 -6.00
CA ARG A 35 -29.03 3.52 -5.11
C ARG A 35 -28.36 4.86 -5.37
N SER A 36 -27.13 4.84 -5.86
CA SER A 36 -26.37 6.03 -6.22
C SER A 36 -26.64 6.47 -7.67
N ARG A 37 -27.31 5.65 -8.48
CA ARG A 37 -27.44 5.83 -9.94
C ARG A 37 -26.07 6.03 -10.61
N SER A 38 -25.03 5.43 -10.06
CA SER A 38 -23.65 5.53 -10.53
C SER A 38 -22.87 4.27 -10.24
N PHE A 39 -22.16 3.74 -11.25
CA PHE A 39 -21.20 2.64 -11.05
C PHE A 39 -19.97 3.09 -10.25
N TRP A 40 -19.67 4.40 -10.30
CA TRP A 40 -18.50 5.01 -9.67
C TRP A 40 -18.89 5.83 -8.44
N PHE A 41 -19.89 5.37 -7.68
CA PHE A 41 -20.38 6.10 -6.50
C PHE A 41 -19.24 6.43 -5.51
N PHE A 42 -18.24 5.58 -5.40
CA PHE A 42 -17.10 5.72 -4.51
C PHE A 42 -16.14 6.86 -4.89
N SER A 43 -16.21 7.37 -6.13
CA SER A 43 -15.30 8.41 -6.62
C SER A 43 -15.40 9.75 -5.85
N SER A 44 -16.42 9.93 -5.04
CA SER A 44 -16.61 11.11 -4.21
C SER A 44 -16.20 10.88 -2.74
N SER A 45 -15.61 9.73 -2.41
CA SER A 45 -15.24 9.40 -1.02
C SER A 45 -14.16 10.32 -0.47
N ASN A 46 -13.12 10.58 -1.26
CA ASN A 46 -12.02 11.49 -0.96
C ASN A 46 -11.98 12.55 -2.06
N PRO A 47 -12.64 13.73 -1.87
CA PRO A 47 -12.90 14.70 -2.94
C PRO A 47 -11.66 15.24 -3.66
N THR A 48 -10.51 15.27 -3.00
CA THR A 48 -9.25 15.82 -3.50
C THR A 48 -8.30 14.77 -4.08
N ILE A 49 -8.70 13.50 -4.08
CA ILE A 49 -7.90 12.43 -4.66
C ILE A 49 -8.59 11.93 -5.93
N THR A 50 -7.83 11.80 -6.99
CA THR A 50 -8.31 11.27 -8.27
C THR A 50 -9.03 9.95 -8.07
N PHE A 51 -10.26 9.88 -8.60
CA PHE A 51 -11.16 8.73 -8.53
C PHE A 51 -11.43 8.22 -7.10
N GLY A 52 -11.29 9.12 -6.07
CA GLY A 52 -11.42 8.80 -4.66
C GLY A 52 -10.28 7.95 -4.09
N GLY A 53 -9.21 7.74 -4.85
CA GLY A 53 -8.11 6.83 -4.51
C GLY A 53 -8.50 5.36 -4.70
N PHE A 54 -9.21 5.04 -5.79
CA PHE A 54 -9.58 3.66 -6.11
C PHE A 54 -8.45 2.90 -6.79
N GLU A 55 -7.82 3.51 -7.78
CA GLU A 55 -6.69 2.97 -8.54
C GLU A 55 -6.08 4.09 -9.38
N GLY A 56 -4.74 4.13 -9.49
CA GLY A 56 -4.04 5.08 -10.35
C GLY A 56 -3.93 6.50 -9.79
N GLU A 57 -4.11 6.67 -8.50
CA GLU A 57 -3.86 7.92 -7.80
C GLU A 57 -2.37 8.26 -7.73
N SER A 58 -2.07 9.56 -7.80
CA SER A 58 -0.74 10.11 -7.66
C SER A 58 -0.33 10.17 -6.18
N LYS A 59 0.94 9.88 -5.90
CA LYS A 59 1.52 10.07 -4.56
C LYS A 59 1.58 11.55 -4.19
N ARG A 60 1.69 12.43 -5.19
CA ARG A 60 1.58 13.88 -5.00
C ARG A 60 0.23 14.25 -4.39
N GLU A 61 -0.88 13.84 -5.01
CA GLU A 61 -2.22 14.11 -4.48
C GLU A 61 -2.40 13.61 -3.04
N MET A 62 -1.79 12.46 -2.74
CA MET A 62 -1.84 11.87 -1.41
C MET A 62 -1.04 12.69 -0.38
N TYR A 63 0.21 13.05 -0.69
CA TYR A 63 1.06 13.79 0.25
C TYR A 63 0.58 15.23 0.48
N GLU A 64 -0.05 15.85 -0.51
CA GLU A 64 -0.70 17.17 -0.37
C GLU A 64 -1.88 17.17 0.62
N GLN A 65 -2.42 15.99 0.97
CA GLN A 65 -3.47 15.85 1.97
C GLN A 65 -2.94 15.70 3.40
N LEU A 66 -1.64 15.56 3.57
CA LEU A 66 -0.99 15.22 4.84
C LEU A 66 -0.15 16.39 5.36
N PRO A 67 0.00 16.54 6.68
CA PRO A 67 0.96 17.46 7.26
C PRO A 67 2.38 17.17 6.74
N PRO A 68 3.20 18.19 6.42
CA PRO A 68 4.54 18.00 5.84
C PRO A 68 5.45 17.06 6.65
N ASP A 69 5.36 17.12 7.99
CA ASP A 69 6.21 16.33 8.89
C ASP A 69 5.70 14.88 9.08
N SER A 70 4.54 14.55 8.52
CA SER A 70 3.93 13.22 8.67
C SER A 70 4.35 12.21 7.59
N HIS A 71 5.06 12.65 6.56
CA HIS A 71 5.53 11.82 5.45
C HIS A 71 7.00 12.12 5.11
N PRO A 72 7.71 11.23 4.39
CA PRO A 72 9.11 11.47 4.04
C PRO A 72 9.24 12.68 3.11
N LYS A 73 10.34 13.42 3.26
CA LYS A 73 10.72 14.45 2.28
C LYS A 73 10.69 13.85 0.88
N THR A 74 10.01 14.52 -0.05
CA THR A 74 9.73 13.99 -1.39
C THR A 74 9.86 15.11 -2.41
N ILE A 75 10.55 14.83 -3.53
CA ILE A 75 10.52 15.68 -4.72
C ILE A 75 10.06 14.87 -5.93
N TYR A 76 9.57 15.57 -6.94
CA TYR A 76 9.00 15.01 -8.15
C TYR A 76 9.90 15.31 -9.34
N ILE A 77 10.27 14.26 -10.08
CA ILE A 77 11.20 14.33 -11.20
C ILE A 77 10.47 13.89 -12.48
N LEU A 78 10.46 14.77 -13.47
CA LEU A 78 9.99 14.42 -14.81
C LEU A 78 11.02 13.52 -15.49
N HIS A 79 10.57 12.51 -16.20
CA HIS A 79 11.44 11.51 -16.84
C HIS A 79 12.23 12.06 -18.05
N ASP A 80 11.81 13.19 -18.62
CA ASP A 80 12.43 13.85 -19.79
C ASP A 80 13.45 14.93 -19.42
N LEU A 81 13.74 15.14 -18.13
CA LEU A 81 14.79 16.06 -17.70
C LEU A 81 16.18 15.53 -18.07
N SER A 82 17.14 16.43 -18.25
CA SER A 82 18.53 16.01 -18.33
C SER A 82 19.02 15.50 -16.99
N PHE A 83 19.97 14.55 -16.98
CA PHE A 83 20.50 14.00 -15.74
C PHE A 83 21.16 15.08 -14.86
N GLU A 84 21.80 16.07 -15.48
CA GLU A 84 22.37 17.23 -14.75
C GLU A 84 21.29 18.03 -14.01
N GLU A 85 20.14 18.24 -14.63
CA GLU A 85 19.01 18.93 -13.95
C GLU A 85 18.44 18.08 -12.82
N VAL A 86 18.40 16.76 -12.97
CA VAL A 86 18.00 15.84 -11.88
C VAL A 86 18.95 15.95 -10.70
N LYS A 87 20.26 15.91 -10.92
CA LYS A 87 21.27 16.08 -9.87
C LYS A 87 21.14 17.43 -9.16
N LYS A 88 20.94 18.50 -9.94
CA LYS A 88 20.73 19.83 -9.39
C LYS A 88 19.54 19.88 -8.44
N ARG A 89 18.38 19.35 -8.84
CA ARG A 89 17.15 19.29 -8.01
C ARG A 89 17.34 18.47 -6.73
N ILE A 90 18.06 17.35 -6.83
CA ILE A 90 18.38 16.49 -5.69
C ILE A 90 19.28 17.24 -4.70
N CYS A 91 20.29 17.95 -5.20
CA CYS A 91 21.19 18.76 -4.40
C CYS A 91 20.46 19.94 -3.74
N GLU A 92 19.65 20.71 -4.49
CA GLU A 92 18.85 21.82 -3.99
C GLU A 92 17.86 21.39 -2.90
N ALA A 93 17.30 20.18 -3.01
CA ALA A 93 16.44 19.59 -2.01
C ALA A 93 17.20 18.91 -0.86
N ALA A 94 18.54 19.00 -0.84
CA ALA A 94 19.41 18.42 0.19
C ALA A 94 19.16 16.92 0.45
N PHE A 95 19.02 16.11 -0.61
CA PHE A 95 18.98 14.65 -0.49
C PHE A 95 20.41 14.08 -0.42
N ASN A 96 20.57 13.08 0.44
CA ASN A 96 21.78 12.28 0.54
C ASN A 96 21.50 10.81 0.25
N TYR A 97 22.45 10.10 -0.38
CA TYR A 97 22.35 8.65 -0.53
C TYR A 97 22.46 7.95 0.83
N PRO A 98 21.74 6.84 1.04
CA PRO A 98 20.76 6.26 0.13
C PRO A 98 19.38 6.92 0.26
N PHE A 99 18.66 6.97 -0.85
CA PHE A 99 17.25 7.40 -0.91
C PHE A 99 16.42 6.44 -1.77
N ILE A 100 15.11 6.63 -1.80
CA ILE A 100 14.17 5.81 -2.56
C ILE A 100 13.73 6.55 -3.81
N VAL A 101 13.60 5.80 -4.92
CA VAL A 101 12.94 6.24 -6.13
C VAL A 101 11.79 5.29 -6.47
N LYS A 102 10.69 5.82 -6.94
CA LYS A 102 9.51 5.05 -7.39
C LYS A 102 8.62 5.90 -8.29
N PRO A 103 7.83 5.33 -9.22
CA PRO A 103 6.87 6.09 -10.01
C PRO A 103 5.91 6.87 -9.11
N ASP A 104 5.52 8.10 -9.52
CA ASP A 104 4.48 8.87 -8.83
C ASP A 104 3.15 8.10 -8.85
N VAL A 105 2.72 7.66 -10.01
CA VAL A 105 1.60 6.71 -10.17
C VAL A 105 2.16 5.30 -10.35
N GLY A 106 2.01 4.45 -9.34
CA GLY A 106 2.53 3.09 -9.35
C GLY A 106 1.89 2.23 -8.29
N MET A 107 1.98 0.91 -8.44
CA MET A 107 1.38 -0.06 -7.53
C MET A 107 2.32 -1.22 -7.23
N LYS A 108 2.11 -1.92 -6.12
CA LYS A 108 2.78 -3.20 -5.76
C LYS A 108 4.32 -3.14 -5.75
N GLY A 109 4.91 -1.95 -5.63
CA GLY A 109 6.37 -1.76 -5.61
C GLY A 109 7.05 -1.94 -6.97
N ILE A 110 6.32 -1.82 -8.10
CA ILE A 110 6.90 -1.80 -9.44
C ILE A 110 7.85 -0.60 -9.54
N LEU A 111 9.05 -0.82 -10.08
CA LEU A 111 10.10 0.18 -10.23
C LEU A 111 10.49 0.91 -8.94
N PHE A 112 10.17 0.32 -7.78
CA PHE A 112 10.70 0.79 -6.51
C PHE A 112 12.17 0.39 -6.40
N ARG A 113 13.07 1.37 -6.19
CA ARG A 113 14.49 1.11 -6.01
C ARG A 113 15.06 1.94 -4.86
N LYS A 114 15.96 1.35 -4.09
CA LYS A 114 16.88 2.05 -3.20
C LYS A 114 18.09 2.45 -4.03
N ILE A 115 18.42 3.73 -4.02
CA ILE A 115 19.53 4.32 -4.76
C ILE A 115 20.65 4.62 -3.76
N GLU A 116 21.80 4.04 -3.97
CA GLU A 116 22.95 4.13 -3.07
C GLU A 116 24.09 5.04 -3.61
N ASN A 117 24.04 5.36 -4.92
CA ASN A 117 25.01 6.20 -5.58
C ASN A 117 24.48 6.81 -6.88
N GLU A 118 25.28 7.70 -7.48
CA GLU A 118 24.94 8.44 -8.70
C GLU A 118 24.72 7.50 -9.91
N ASP A 119 25.57 6.48 -10.08
CA ASP A 119 25.47 5.53 -11.21
C ASP A 119 24.13 4.79 -11.21
N GLN A 120 23.65 4.41 -10.02
CA GLN A 120 22.32 3.77 -9.89
C GLN A 120 21.19 4.74 -10.22
N LEU A 121 21.33 5.99 -9.83
CA LEU A 121 20.36 7.04 -10.16
C LEU A 121 20.29 7.29 -11.66
N GLU A 122 21.43 7.42 -12.33
CA GLU A 122 21.52 7.63 -13.76
C GLU A 122 20.89 6.46 -14.54
N LYS A 123 21.21 5.22 -14.14
CA LYS A 123 20.59 4.02 -14.73
C LYS A 123 19.08 3.97 -14.53
N TYR A 124 18.60 4.41 -13.38
CA TYR A 124 17.17 4.48 -13.11
C TYR A 124 16.50 5.55 -13.96
N HIS A 125 17.05 6.77 -13.95
CA HIS A 125 16.50 7.91 -14.69
C HIS A 125 16.45 7.65 -16.20
N SER A 126 17.50 7.04 -16.78
CA SER A 126 17.55 6.72 -18.21
C SER A 126 16.55 5.67 -18.68
N ARG A 127 15.98 4.89 -17.74
CA ARG A 127 15.05 3.78 -18.06
C ARG A 127 13.60 4.08 -17.71
N ILE A 128 13.36 4.91 -16.70
CA ILE A 128 12.00 5.17 -16.22
C ILE A 128 11.20 5.94 -17.27
N PRO A 129 10.03 5.43 -17.72
CA PRO A 129 9.28 6.07 -18.78
C PRO A 129 8.24 7.10 -18.29
N VAL A 130 8.22 7.41 -17.01
CA VAL A 130 7.19 8.23 -16.36
C VAL A 130 7.76 9.12 -15.29
N GLU A 131 7.00 10.13 -14.88
CA GLU A 131 7.31 10.93 -13.69
C GLU A 131 7.50 10.01 -12.46
N TYR A 132 8.55 10.30 -11.68
CA TYR A 132 8.86 9.55 -10.48
C TYR A 132 9.19 10.46 -9.30
N ILE A 133 9.16 9.91 -8.13
CA ILE A 133 9.54 10.63 -6.91
C ILE A 133 10.91 10.16 -6.43
N VAL A 134 11.67 11.11 -5.90
CA VAL A 134 12.83 10.88 -5.02
C VAL A 134 12.37 11.16 -3.60
N GLN A 135 12.62 10.23 -2.71
CA GLN A 135 12.07 10.25 -1.35
C GLN A 135 13.10 9.78 -0.34
N ASP A 136 13.15 10.41 0.83
CA ASP A 136 14.03 9.97 1.91
C ASP A 136 13.76 8.51 2.29
N LEU A 137 14.85 7.77 2.52
CA LEU A 137 14.76 6.41 3.05
C LEU A 137 14.33 6.47 4.52
N VAL A 138 13.14 5.98 4.80
CA VAL A 138 12.63 5.90 6.17
C VAL A 138 13.20 4.66 6.85
N ASP A 139 14.18 4.86 7.74
CA ASP A 139 14.80 3.80 8.54
C ASP A 139 14.16 3.72 9.93
N LEU A 140 12.89 3.29 9.96
CA LEU A 140 12.14 3.03 11.18
C LEU A 140 11.78 1.54 11.25
N PRO A 141 11.87 0.90 12.45
CA PRO A 141 11.89 -0.56 12.56
C PRO A 141 10.54 -1.24 12.36
N ILE A 142 9.43 -0.54 12.58
CA ILE A 142 8.10 -1.14 12.56
C ILE A 142 7.30 -0.58 11.39
N GLU A 143 6.79 -1.47 10.54
CA GLU A 143 5.81 -1.11 9.52
C GLU A 143 4.42 -1.53 9.95
N VAL A 144 3.48 -0.60 9.92
CA VAL A 144 2.08 -0.82 10.27
C VAL A 144 1.14 -0.35 9.17
N SER A 145 -0.06 -0.91 9.17
CA SER A 145 -1.19 -0.36 8.40
C SER A 145 -2.33 -0.02 9.34
N VAL A 146 -2.90 1.16 9.15
CA VAL A 146 -4.09 1.62 9.87
C VAL A 146 -5.19 1.91 8.86
N PHE A 147 -6.31 1.22 8.97
CA PHE A 147 -7.49 1.54 8.20
C PHE A 147 -8.37 2.49 8.99
N TYR A 148 -8.58 3.68 8.43
CA TYR A 148 -9.34 4.75 9.05
C TYR A 148 -10.44 5.26 8.12
N TYR A 149 -11.60 5.57 8.69
CA TYR A 149 -12.63 6.32 7.97
C TYR A 149 -13.39 7.25 8.91
N ARG A 150 -13.87 8.37 8.37
CA ARG A 150 -14.64 9.39 9.09
C ARG A 150 -15.78 9.89 8.22
N HIS A 151 -17.01 9.89 8.74
CA HIS A 151 -18.11 10.53 8.03
C HIS A 151 -17.91 12.04 8.05
N PRO A 152 -18.13 12.78 6.93
CA PRO A 152 -17.77 14.20 6.82
C PRO A 152 -18.39 15.14 7.87
N ILE A 153 -19.54 14.76 8.46
CA ILE A 153 -20.19 15.54 9.54
C ILE A 153 -19.73 15.16 10.94
N GLN A 154 -18.90 14.13 11.07
CA GLN A 154 -18.42 13.68 12.37
C GLN A 154 -17.03 14.25 12.64
N GLU A 155 -16.80 14.67 13.87
CA GLU A 155 -15.47 15.11 14.31
C GLU A 155 -14.53 13.94 14.52
N LYS A 156 -15.05 12.83 15.04
CA LYS A 156 -14.29 11.59 15.28
C LYS A 156 -14.54 10.56 14.19
N GLY A 157 -13.47 9.92 13.75
CA GLY A 157 -13.50 8.80 12.84
C GLY A 157 -13.52 7.45 13.56
N VAL A 158 -13.21 6.40 12.79
CA VAL A 158 -13.14 5.03 13.25
C VAL A 158 -11.87 4.40 12.69
N ILE A 159 -11.04 3.84 13.56
CA ILE A 159 -9.99 2.91 13.16
C ILE A 159 -10.61 1.51 13.14
N SER A 160 -10.83 0.97 11.95
CA SER A 160 -11.43 -0.36 11.76
C SER A 160 -10.41 -1.48 11.69
N GLY A 161 -9.15 -1.16 11.38
CA GLY A 161 -8.08 -2.13 11.33
C GLY A 161 -6.74 -1.52 11.70
N PHE A 162 -5.96 -2.26 12.48
CA PHE A 162 -4.59 -1.93 12.84
C PHE A 162 -3.76 -3.20 12.82
N ILE A 163 -2.77 -3.24 11.94
CA ILE A 163 -1.89 -4.40 11.79
C ILE A 163 -0.43 -3.96 11.73
N GLN A 164 0.46 -4.82 12.19
CA GLN A 164 1.89 -4.73 11.90
C GLN A 164 2.22 -5.66 10.74
N LYS A 165 3.07 -5.21 9.83
CA LYS A 165 3.56 -5.99 8.70
C LYS A 165 4.95 -6.53 9.01
N GLU A 166 5.09 -7.85 9.03
CA GLU A 166 6.40 -8.51 9.04
C GLU A 166 6.77 -8.89 7.61
N LEU A 167 7.86 -8.33 7.13
CA LEU A 167 8.36 -8.62 5.78
C LEU A 167 8.80 -10.08 5.66
N LEU A 168 8.91 -10.55 4.43
CA LEU A 168 9.44 -11.87 4.15
C LEU A 168 10.97 -11.78 4.19
N GLU A 169 11.58 -12.36 5.23
CA GLU A 169 13.01 -12.31 5.48
C GLU A 169 13.55 -13.64 5.98
N VAL A 170 14.84 -13.84 5.84
CA VAL A 170 15.60 -14.95 6.44
C VAL A 170 16.78 -14.43 7.24
N TYR A 171 17.25 -15.23 8.16
CA TYR A 171 18.40 -14.92 9.01
C TYR A 171 19.54 -15.89 8.68
N GLY A 172 20.72 -15.35 8.52
CA GLY A 172 21.94 -16.15 8.31
C GLY A 172 22.30 -16.99 9.52
N ASP A 173 22.95 -18.12 9.29
CA ASP A 173 23.40 -19.09 10.29
C ASP A 173 24.88 -19.51 10.13
N ASP A 174 25.65 -18.80 9.28
CA ASP A 174 27.04 -19.10 8.87
C ASP A 174 27.24 -20.41 8.09
N LYS A 175 26.18 -21.11 7.75
CA LYS A 175 26.25 -22.47 7.16
C LYS A 175 25.40 -22.63 5.91
N SER A 176 24.14 -22.21 6.02
CA SER A 176 23.15 -22.43 4.97
C SER A 176 23.26 -21.36 3.88
N THR A 177 23.16 -21.81 2.63
CA THR A 177 22.99 -20.88 1.51
C THR A 177 21.66 -20.17 1.59
N LEU A 178 21.55 -19.01 0.94
CA LEU A 178 20.28 -18.30 0.84
C LEU A 178 19.16 -19.21 0.31
N TRP A 179 19.48 -20.07 -0.67
CA TRP A 179 18.52 -21.03 -1.21
C TRP A 179 18.04 -22.04 -0.17
N GLN A 180 18.93 -22.57 0.65
CA GLN A 180 18.57 -23.49 1.73
C GLN A 180 17.67 -22.81 2.77
N LEU A 181 17.99 -21.59 3.18
CA LEU A 181 17.17 -20.79 4.08
C LEU A 181 15.77 -20.52 3.49
N ILE A 182 15.68 -20.26 2.18
CA ILE A 182 14.38 -20.09 1.49
C ILE A 182 13.57 -21.40 1.50
N LEU A 183 14.19 -22.54 1.25
CA LEU A 183 13.53 -23.85 1.23
C LEU A 183 12.95 -24.22 2.61
N GLU A 184 13.63 -23.87 3.67
CA GLU A 184 13.21 -24.15 5.05
C GLU A 184 12.21 -23.11 5.58
N HIS A 185 12.20 -21.90 5.03
CA HIS A 185 11.33 -20.83 5.51
C HIS A 185 9.84 -21.16 5.32
N PRO A 186 9.00 -21.06 6.38
CA PRO A 186 7.61 -21.55 6.37
C PRO A 186 6.73 -20.93 5.27
N ARG A 187 7.02 -19.69 4.86
CA ARG A 187 6.25 -18.96 3.83
C ARG A 187 6.95 -18.93 2.47
N ALA A 188 8.27 -18.70 2.42
CA ALA A 188 9.04 -18.60 1.18
C ALA A 188 9.03 -19.90 0.37
N LYS A 189 9.06 -21.06 1.03
CA LYS A 189 8.99 -22.38 0.40
C LYS A 189 7.75 -22.62 -0.48
N HIS A 190 6.74 -21.80 -0.38
CA HIS A 190 5.53 -21.86 -1.23
C HIS A 190 5.64 -21.00 -2.49
N ARG A 191 6.76 -20.28 -2.67
CA ARG A 191 7.02 -19.29 -3.73
C ARG A 191 8.39 -19.48 -4.40
N LEU A 192 8.86 -20.72 -4.50
CA LEU A 192 10.22 -21.02 -4.93
C LEU A 192 10.59 -20.47 -6.31
N GLU A 193 9.66 -20.47 -7.26
CA GLU A 193 9.91 -19.91 -8.61
C GLU A 193 10.16 -18.40 -8.54
N GLU A 194 9.30 -17.68 -7.79
CA GLU A 194 9.46 -16.23 -7.57
C GLU A 194 10.78 -15.94 -6.85
N MET A 195 11.10 -16.70 -5.79
CA MET A 195 12.33 -16.51 -5.02
C MET A 195 13.58 -16.81 -5.85
N ARG A 196 13.53 -17.84 -6.69
CA ARG A 196 14.63 -18.19 -7.59
C ARG A 196 14.90 -17.08 -8.58
N HIS A 197 13.86 -16.60 -9.26
CA HIS A 197 14.01 -15.53 -10.25
C HIS A 197 14.51 -14.23 -9.62
N ARG A 198 13.96 -13.84 -8.46
CA ARG A 198 14.29 -12.58 -7.79
C ARG A 198 15.71 -12.54 -7.24
N HIS A 199 16.23 -13.68 -6.79
CA HIS A 199 17.51 -13.77 -6.09
C HIS A 199 18.54 -14.61 -6.85
N GLU A 200 18.35 -14.87 -8.13
CA GLU A 200 19.15 -15.76 -8.98
C GLU A 200 20.67 -15.64 -8.75
N HIS A 201 21.18 -14.42 -8.69
CA HIS A 201 22.61 -14.16 -8.51
C HIS A 201 23.12 -14.22 -7.06
N ARG A 202 22.26 -14.59 -6.10
CA ARG A 202 22.57 -14.56 -4.66
C ARG A 202 22.22 -15.87 -3.95
N LEU A 203 21.67 -16.85 -4.65
CA LEU A 203 21.13 -18.08 -4.05
C LEU A 203 22.19 -18.91 -3.33
N ASP A 204 23.42 -18.92 -3.85
CA ASP A 204 24.54 -19.68 -3.30
C ASP A 204 25.30 -18.95 -2.19
N ARG A 205 24.90 -17.71 -1.90
CA ARG A 205 25.54 -16.91 -0.84
C ARG A 205 25.20 -17.48 0.53
N VAL A 206 26.20 -17.73 1.36
CA VAL A 206 26.04 -18.01 2.79
C VAL A 206 25.96 -16.68 3.53
N LEU A 207 24.94 -16.53 4.37
CA LEU A 207 24.74 -15.32 5.17
C LEU A 207 25.38 -15.49 6.54
N GLU A 208 26.00 -14.43 7.04
CA GLU A 208 26.59 -14.40 8.38
C GLU A 208 25.51 -14.63 9.46
N LYS A 209 25.89 -15.22 10.57
CA LYS A 209 24.99 -15.53 11.66
C LYS A 209 24.26 -14.28 12.17
N GLY A 210 22.94 -14.32 12.12
CA GLY A 210 22.08 -13.20 12.50
C GLY A 210 21.97 -12.10 11.44
N GLN A 211 22.63 -12.21 10.30
CA GLN A 211 22.47 -11.28 9.19
C GLN A 211 21.04 -11.38 8.64
N HIS A 212 20.33 -10.25 8.61
CA HIS A 212 19.02 -10.17 7.99
C HIS A 212 19.10 -10.09 6.47
N PHE A 213 18.28 -10.84 5.80
CA PHE A 213 18.14 -10.77 4.35
C PHE A 213 16.66 -10.72 3.97
N TYR A 214 16.23 -9.59 3.44
CA TYR A 214 14.85 -9.41 2.98
C TYR A 214 14.64 -10.13 1.64
N LEU A 215 13.78 -11.13 1.64
CA LEU A 215 13.34 -11.82 0.44
C LEU A 215 12.33 -11.00 -0.36
N SER A 216 11.61 -10.10 0.34
CA SER A 216 10.71 -9.14 -0.28
C SER A 216 10.58 -7.89 0.60
N TYR A 217 10.78 -6.73 0.01
CA TYR A 217 10.52 -5.44 0.67
C TYR A 217 9.04 -5.00 0.58
N ALA A 218 8.20 -5.79 -0.09
CA ALA A 218 6.79 -5.47 -0.21
C ALA A 218 6.02 -5.99 1.01
N GLY A 219 5.50 -5.10 1.83
CA GLY A 219 4.61 -5.39 2.95
C GLY A 219 3.22 -5.85 2.51
N ASN A 220 3.13 -6.75 1.53
CA ASN A 220 1.89 -7.27 0.97
C ASN A 220 1.75 -8.78 1.27
N HIS A 221 0.60 -9.18 1.80
CA HIS A 221 0.26 -10.58 2.07
C HIS A 221 0.47 -11.48 0.85
N ASN A 222 0.05 -11.02 -0.33
CA ASN A 222 0.26 -11.74 -1.59
C ASN A 222 1.75 -11.87 -1.99
N ARG A 223 2.66 -11.14 -1.36
CA ARG A 223 4.12 -11.27 -1.53
C ARG A 223 4.82 -11.90 -0.34
N GLY A 224 4.05 -12.49 0.58
CA GLY A 224 4.55 -13.30 1.70
C GLY A 224 4.82 -12.52 2.99
N ALA A 225 4.46 -11.24 3.06
CA ALA A 225 4.42 -10.53 4.33
C ALA A 225 3.40 -11.20 5.27
N ARG A 226 3.66 -11.18 6.57
CA ARG A 226 2.74 -11.63 7.62
C ARG A 226 2.12 -10.41 8.26
N PHE A 227 0.82 -10.50 8.57
CA PHE A 227 0.09 -9.47 9.28
C PHE A 227 -0.17 -9.89 10.71
N ILE A 228 0.29 -9.07 11.65
CA ILE A 228 0.02 -9.25 13.08
C ILE A 228 -1.11 -8.30 13.44
N ASN A 229 -2.18 -8.84 13.98
CA ASN A 229 -3.34 -8.05 14.43
C ASN A 229 -2.98 -7.24 15.67
N LEU A 230 -3.12 -5.92 15.58
CA LEU A 230 -2.93 -4.96 16.67
C LEU A 230 -4.26 -4.32 17.12
N GLU A 231 -5.39 -4.99 16.91
CA GLU A 231 -6.72 -4.47 17.29
C GLU A 231 -6.79 -4.04 18.77
N LYS A 232 -6.09 -4.77 19.67
CA LYS A 232 -6.01 -4.46 21.09
C LYS A 232 -5.25 -3.16 21.41
N GLU A 233 -4.45 -2.69 20.46
CA GLU A 233 -3.69 -1.46 20.58
C GLU A 233 -4.49 -0.21 20.13
N ILE A 234 -5.70 -0.39 19.60
CA ILE A 234 -6.57 0.71 19.21
C ILE A 234 -7.14 1.37 20.47
N ASP A 235 -6.79 2.63 20.68
CA ASP A 235 -7.27 3.46 21.80
C ASP A 235 -7.56 4.91 21.31
N ASP A 236 -8.11 5.74 22.20
CA ASP A 236 -8.43 7.14 21.88
C ASP A 236 -7.20 7.97 21.49
N ARG A 237 -5.99 7.63 21.95
CA ARG A 237 -4.76 8.34 21.57
C ARG A 237 -4.41 8.06 20.13
N LEU A 238 -4.45 6.77 19.72
CA LEU A 238 -4.24 6.41 18.33
C LEU A 238 -5.30 7.04 17.43
N LEU A 239 -6.59 6.97 17.83
CA LEU A 239 -7.69 7.57 17.08
C LEU A 239 -7.47 9.07 16.89
N LYS A 240 -7.07 9.79 17.92
CA LYS A 240 -6.79 11.22 17.84
C LYS A 240 -5.75 11.57 16.77
N VAL A 241 -4.67 10.80 16.65
CA VAL A 241 -3.65 11.01 15.61
C VAL A 241 -4.27 10.95 14.21
N PHE A 242 -5.12 9.97 13.94
CA PHE A 242 -5.75 9.83 12.62
C PHE A 242 -6.90 10.82 12.39
N ASP A 243 -7.59 11.24 13.44
CA ASP A 243 -8.54 12.36 13.37
C ASP A 243 -7.81 13.66 12.99
N ASP A 244 -6.69 13.98 13.64
CA ASP A 244 -5.88 15.16 13.34
C ASP A 244 -5.36 15.12 11.88
N LEU A 245 -4.86 13.97 11.40
CA LEU A 245 -4.45 13.78 10.01
C LEU A 245 -5.62 13.98 9.03
N SER A 246 -6.78 13.38 9.31
CA SER A 246 -7.97 13.51 8.46
C SER A 246 -8.52 14.93 8.41
N HIS A 247 -8.36 15.69 9.50
CA HIS A 247 -8.81 17.08 9.60
C HIS A 247 -7.84 18.08 8.96
N TYR A 248 -6.60 17.71 8.66
CA TYR A 248 -5.60 18.63 8.12
C TYR A 248 -6.10 19.37 6.87
N THR A 249 -6.60 18.64 5.88
CA THR A 249 -7.26 19.23 4.71
C THR A 249 -8.80 19.17 4.80
N ASN A 250 -9.31 18.39 5.76
CA ASN A 250 -10.72 18.10 5.94
C ASN A 250 -11.42 17.45 4.72
N LYS A 251 -10.65 16.72 3.91
CA LYS A 251 -11.12 16.06 2.68
C LYS A 251 -10.65 14.62 2.55
N PHE A 252 -10.04 14.09 3.59
CA PHE A 252 -9.51 12.76 3.69
C PHE A 252 -10.41 11.92 4.60
N TYR A 253 -11.32 11.14 4.02
CA TYR A 253 -12.40 10.53 4.78
C TYR A 253 -12.35 9.00 4.87
N TYR A 254 -11.64 8.33 3.95
CA TYR A 254 -11.69 6.88 3.88
C TYR A 254 -10.42 6.32 3.24
N GLY A 255 -9.72 5.46 3.96
CA GLY A 255 -8.58 4.76 3.39
C GLY A 255 -7.68 4.09 4.41
N ARG A 256 -6.57 3.54 3.91
CA ARG A 256 -5.57 2.83 4.67
C ARG A 256 -4.24 3.56 4.60
N TYR A 257 -3.71 3.89 5.75
CA TYR A 257 -2.37 4.45 5.91
C TYR A 257 -1.37 3.31 6.07
N ASP A 258 -0.33 3.29 5.26
CA ASP A 258 0.84 2.42 5.41
C ASP A 258 1.98 3.28 5.98
N ILE A 259 2.48 2.91 7.17
CA ILE A 259 3.27 3.79 8.04
C ILE A 259 4.49 3.02 8.54
N LYS A 260 5.66 3.68 8.57
CA LYS A 260 6.77 3.25 9.40
C LYS A 260 6.81 4.06 10.70
N CYS A 261 7.10 3.41 11.83
CA CYS A 261 7.22 4.07 13.12
C CYS A 261 8.33 3.44 13.98
N LYS A 262 8.83 4.22 14.93
CA LYS A 262 9.84 3.77 15.90
C LYS A 262 9.24 2.76 16.89
N SER A 263 8.02 3.04 17.34
CA SER A 263 7.26 2.15 18.23
C SER A 263 5.76 2.47 18.13
N ILE A 264 4.92 1.50 18.52
CA ILE A 264 3.46 1.73 18.62
C ILE A 264 3.14 2.83 19.65
N LYS A 265 3.94 2.92 20.73
CA LYS A 265 3.79 3.98 21.72
C LYS A 265 4.05 5.37 21.14
N ASP A 266 5.09 5.52 20.32
CA ASP A 266 5.39 6.79 19.66
C ASP A 266 4.29 7.16 18.65
N LEU A 267 3.82 6.20 17.86
CA LEU A 267 2.71 6.40 16.92
C LEU A 267 1.45 6.93 17.62
N LYS A 268 1.08 6.34 18.76
CA LYS A 268 -0.04 6.79 19.61
C LYS A 268 0.15 8.21 20.19
N GLN A 269 1.38 8.72 20.18
CA GLN A 269 1.71 10.10 20.59
C GLN A 269 1.85 11.06 19.40
N GLY A 270 1.64 10.59 18.18
CA GLY A 270 1.85 11.36 16.96
C GLY A 270 3.32 11.71 16.70
N LYS A 271 4.27 10.85 17.13
CA LYS A 271 5.72 11.10 17.06
C LYS A 271 6.46 9.93 16.40
N ASN A 272 7.64 10.24 15.86
CA ASN A 272 8.57 9.23 15.33
C ASN A 272 7.89 8.22 14.39
N PHE A 273 7.07 8.72 13.46
CA PHE A 273 6.42 7.94 12.42
C PHE A 273 6.51 8.66 11.07
N SER A 274 6.32 7.91 10.00
CA SER A 274 6.27 8.45 8.65
C SER A 274 5.27 7.67 7.81
N ILE A 275 4.32 8.36 7.17
CA ILE A 275 3.32 7.80 6.27
C ILE A 275 3.97 7.56 4.92
N LEU A 276 4.14 6.31 4.55
CA LEU A 276 4.76 5.91 3.28
C LEU A 276 3.78 5.95 2.11
N GLU A 277 2.52 5.64 2.40
CA GLU A 277 1.46 5.55 1.41
C GLU A 277 0.10 5.70 2.09
N PHE A 278 -0.84 6.28 1.36
CA PHE A 278 -2.25 6.25 1.70
C PHE A 278 -3.02 5.64 0.53
N ASN A 279 -3.75 4.60 0.79
CA ASN A 279 -4.60 3.95 -0.19
C ASN A 279 -6.04 4.36 0.08
N GLY A 280 -6.67 5.05 -0.87
CA GLY A 280 -8.02 5.59 -0.73
C GLY A 280 -9.13 4.55 -0.78
N CYS A 281 -10.19 4.80 -1.52
CA CYS A 281 -11.36 3.93 -1.54
C CYS A 281 -11.14 2.56 -2.19
N GLY A 282 -10.04 2.36 -2.92
CA GLY A 282 -9.60 1.06 -3.42
C GLY A 282 -8.88 0.19 -2.40
N ALA A 283 -8.59 0.74 -1.20
CA ALA A 283 -7.93 -0.01 -0.16
C ALA A 283 -8.74 -1.21 0.31
N GLU A 284 -8.12 -2.38 0.30
CA GLU A 284 -8.71 -3.57 0.92
C GLU A 284 -8.50 -3.52 2.45
N PRO A 285 -9.50 -3.93 3.26
CA PRO A 285 -9.35 -4.04 4.72
C PRO A 285 -8.42 -5.20 5.07
N ASN A 286 -7.12 -4.98 4.97
CA ASN A 286 -6.08 -6.01 5.09
C ASN A 286 -6.00 -6.67 6.48
N HIS A 287 -6.62 -6.10 7.50
CA HIS A 287 -6.73 -6.68 8.84
C HIS A 287 -7.62 -7.92 8.92
N ILE A 288 -8.33 -8.27 7.85
CA ILE A 288 -9.08 -9.53 7.78
C ILE A 288 -8.15 -10.75 7.58
N TYR A 289 -6.95 -10.53 7.03
CA TYR A 289 -5.98 -11.59 6.74
C TYR A 289 -5.05 -11.89 7.93
N ASP A 290 -4.52 -13.10 7.99
CA ASP A 290 -3.60 -13.60 9.04
C ASP A 290 -4.14 -13.50 10.49
N ALA A 291 -5.38 -13.04 10.67
CA ALA A 291 -6.02 -12.88 11.98
C ALA A 291 -6.78 -14.14 12.45
N GLY A 292 -6.71 -15.23 11.70
CA GLY A 292 -7.53 -16.42 11.96
C GLY A 292 -9.04 -16.18 11.85
N MET A 293 -9.42 -15.15 11.07
CA MET A 293 -10.81 -14.74 10.94
C MET A 293 -11.61 -15.76 10.10
N ARG A 294 -12.80 -16.13 10.57
CA ARG A 294 -13.72 -16.95 9.78
C ARG A 294 -14.27 -16.15 8.60
N LEU A 295 -14.46 -16.77 7.44
CA LEU A 295 -14.96 -16.14 6.21
C LEU A 295 -16.21 -15.27 6.42
N GLY A 296 -17.20 -15.77 7.20
CA GLY A 296 -18.42 -14.99 7.50
C GLY A 296 -18.11 -13.68 8.23
N LYS A 297 -17.16 -13.68 9.18
CA LYS A 297 -16.72 -12.46 9.88
C LYS A 297 -15.97 -11.51 8.93
N ALA A 298 -15.13 -12.05 8.04
CA ALA A 298 -14.45 -11.27 7.02
C ALA A 298 -15.46 -10.58 6.07
N TYR A 299 -16.49 -11.30 5.63
CA TYR A 299 -17.56 -10.69 4.84
C TYR A 299 -18.30 -9.56 5.57
N LEU A 300 -18.62 -9.76 6.84
CA LEU A 300 -19.28 -8.71 7.64
C LEU A 300 -18.38 -7.47 7.73
N GLU A 301 -17.07 -7.66 7.88
CA GLU A 301 -16.12 -6.55 7.93
C GLU A 301 -16.04 -5.81 6.59
N ILE A 302 -15.89 -6.53 5.48
CA ILE A 302 -15.92 -5.93 4.13
C ILE A 302 -17.23 -5.15 3.90
N LEU A 303 -18.38 -5.72 4.29
CA LEU A 303 -19.68 -5.07 4.12
C LEU A 303 -19.82 -3.81 4.99
N LYS A 304 -19.25 -3.76 6.19
CA LYS A 304 -19.17 -2.55 7.01
C LYS A 304 -18.37 -1.47 6.30
N HIS A 305 -17.21 -1.82 5.74
CA HIS A 305 -16.37 -0.92 4.95
C HIS A 305 -17.11 -0.36 3.74
N TRP A 306 -17.80 -1.22 2.97
CA TRP A 306 -18.59 -0.78 1.82
C TRP A 306 -19.75 0.15 2.21
N LYS A 307 -20.40 -0.12 3.37
CA LYS A 307 -21.44 0.75 3.91
C LYS A 307 -20.88 2.12 4.28
N ALA A 308 -19.75 2.17 4.99
CA ALA A 308 -19.08 3.41 5.36
C ALA A 308 -18.69 4.22 4.11
N LEU A 309 -18.02 3.58 3.16
CA LEU A 309 -17.64 4.15 1.87
C LEU A 309 -18.85 4.74 1.13
N TYR A 310 -19.95 3.99 1.04
CA TYR A 310 -21.17 4.44 0.42
C TYR A 310 -21.77 5.68 1.12
N GLN A 311 -21.82 5.67 2.46
CA GLN A 311 -22.38 6.77 3.25
C GLN A 311 -21.57 8.06 3.07
N ILE A 312 -20.23 7.97 3.16
CA ILE A 312 -19.30 9.08 2.95
C ILE A 312 -19.45 9.64 1.53
N SER A 313 -19.36 8.78 0.52
CA SER A 313 -19.46 9.19 -0.88
C SER A 313 -20.81 9.84 -1.20
N ARG A 314 -21.90 9.28 -0.69
CA ARG A 314 -23.22 9.84 -0.89
C ARG A 314 -23.38 11.22 -0.24
N TYR A 315 -22.81 11.42 0.95
CA TYR A 315 -22.81 12.72 1.61
C TYR A 315 -22.02 13.74 0.79
N ASN A 316 -20.79 13.42 0.40
CA ASN A 316 -19.95 14.32 -0.40
C ASN A 316 -20.59 14.64 -1.75
N HIS A 317 -21.24 13.65 -2.39
CA HIS A 317 -21.97 13.87 -3.64
C HIS A 317 -23.10 14.90 -3.47
N LYS A 318 -23.87 14.80 -2.39
CA LYS A 318 -24.94 15.75 -2.10
C LYS A 318 -24.42 17.15 -1.76
N ASN A 319 -23.17 17.24 -1.31
CA ASN A 319 -22.53 18.50 -0.89
C ASN A 319 -21.48 19.01 -1.92
N GLY A 320 -21.71 18.75 -3.21
CA GLY A 320 -20.97 19.40 -4.29
C GLY A 320 -19.81 18.62 -4.88
N THR A 321 -19.57 17.36 -4.47
CA THR A 321 -18.55 16.49 -5.10
C THR A 321 -19.24 15.45 -5.99
N PRO A 322 -19.40 15.70 -7.31
CA PRO A 322 -20.15 14.82 -8.19
C PRO A 322 -19.48 13.46 -8.36
N TYR A 323 -20.28 12.40 -8.46
CA TYR A 323 -19.77 11.12 -8.93
C TYR A 323 -19.19 11.24 -10.34
N TRP A 324 -18.15 10.50 -10.61
CA TRP A 324 -17.63 10.43 -11.97
C TRP A 324 -18.67 9.82 -12.92
N THR A 325 -18.74 10.37 -14.14
CA THR A 325 -19.57 9.77 -15.18
C THR A 325 -19.03 8.41 -15.58
N PHE A 326 -19.91 7.53 -16.07
CA PHE A 326 -19.51 6.18 -16.50
C PHE A 326 -18.35 6.21 -17.52
N ARG A 327 -18.47 7.09 -18.52
CA ARG A 327 -17.43 7.25 -19.55
C ARG A 327 -16.09 7.72 -18.99
N ARG A 328 -16.11 8.68 -18.04
CA ARG A 328 -14.88 9.19 -17.42
C ARG A 328 -14.16 8.09 -16.65
N GLY A 329 -14.87 7.34 -15.79
CA GLY A 329 -14.28 6.26 -15.01
C GLY A 329 -13.76 5.12 -15.89
N GLN A 330 -14.52 4.72 -16.92
CA GLN A 330 -14.06 3.71 -17.89
C GLN A 330 -12.78 4.12 -18.63
N LYS A 331 -12.72 5.37 -19.10
CA LYS A 331 -11.51 5.90 -19.77
C LYS A 331 -10.32 5.86 -18.82
N PHE A 332 -10.51 6.33 -17.59
CA PHE A 332 -9.47 6.38 -16.57
C PHE A 332 -8.94 4.98 -16.24
N LEU A 333 -9.80 4.00 -15.96
CA LEU A 333 -9.37 2.63 -15.66
C LEU A 333 -8.63 1.97 -16.84
N LYS A 334 -9.03 2.25 -18.08
CA LYS A 334 -8.28 1.79 -19.26
C LYS A 334 -6.89 2.42 -19.33
N GLN A 335 -6.77 3.70 -19.00
CA GLN A 335 -5.49 4.41 -18.96
C GLN A 335 -4.61 3.88 -17.84
N ALA A 336 -5.14 3.73 -16.61
CA ALA A 336 -4.43 3.16 -15.48
C ALA A 336 -3.90 1.75 -15.80
N LYS A 337 -4.75 0.88 -16.37
CA LYS A 337 -4.32 -0.47 -16.78
C LYS A 337 -3.20 -0.47 -17.82
N ARG A 338 -3.25 0.43 -18.79
CA ARG A 338 -2.17 0.58 -19.80
C ARG A 338 -0.89 1.08 -19.16
N HIS A 339 -1.01 2.06 -18.26
CA HIS A 339 0.11 2.62 -17.52
C HIS A 339 0.81 1.55 -16.68
N PHE A 340 0.07 0.77 -15.90
CA PHE A 340 0.67 -0.31 -15.09
C PHE A 340 1.31 -1.40 -15.93
N LYS A 341 0.67 -1.80 -17.04
CA LYS A 341 1.26 -2.76 -17.95
C LYS A 341 2.59 -2.25 -18.54
N MET A 342 2.64 -0.97 -18.93
CA MET A 342 3.88 -0.35 -19.38
C MET A 342 4.95 -0.39 -18.28
N LEU A 343 4.63 -0.03 -17.03
CA LEU A 343 5.61 -0.09 -15.94
C LEU A 343 6.15 -1.51 -15.69
N GLU A 344 5.32 -2.54 -15.85
CA GLU A 344 5.74 -3.95 -15.71
C GLU A 344 6.78 -4.36 -16.76
N GLU A 345 6.79 -3.73 -17.94
CA GLU A 345 7.77 -3.99 -19.01
C GLU A 345 9.15 -3.40 -18.68
N PHE A 346 9.24 -2.45 -17.75
CA PHE A 346 10.48 -1.79 -17.34
C PHE A 346 10.99 -2.24 -15.95
N ASP A 347 10.23 -3.04 -15.17
CA ASP A 347 10.60 -3.50 -13.84
C ASP A 347 11.60 -4.67 -13.91
#